data_aba58348e4c823ff4df4db44bbfe8c3e
#
_entry.id   aba58348e4c823ff4df4db44bbfe8c3e
#
_cell.length_a   1.000
_cell.length_b   1.000
_cell.length_c   1.000
_cell.angle_alpha   90.00
_cell.angle_beta   90.00
_cell.angle_gamma   90.00
#
_symmetry.space_group_name_H-M   'P 1'
#
loop_
_entity.id
_entity.type
_entity.pdbx_description
1 polymer ?
#
loop_
_entity_poly.entity_id
_entity_poly.type
_entity_poly.pdbx_seq_one_letter_code
_entity_poly.pdbx_strand_id
1 'polypeptide(L)'
;MQTLEEKQQDGMTGAGPETEFHTELFGFNRVEVLSYIERISAANAEKARALEDTIAALQKDLTGVRRQGSTLAQKAKQVFNELENQKKRAEDAVAEAAALRTEVDKANDEIAEVRSRLFAREQENAALKSDNARL
;
A
#
# COMPACT_ATOMS: atom_id res chain seq x y z
N MET A 1 -25.80 39.30 27.23
CA MET A 1 -25.40 38.85 25.89
C MET A 1 -24.27 39.75 25.45
N GLN A 2 -23.05 39.31 25.66
CA GLN A 2 -21.88 39.95 25.07
C GLN A 2 -21.73 39.35 23.66
N THR A 3 -21.85 40.20 22.70
CA THR A 3 -21.82 39.85 21.30
C THR A 3 -20.44 39.38 20.87
N LEU A 4 -20.38 38.37 20.02
CA LEU A 4 -19.19 37.77 19.43
C LEU A 4 -18.25 38.73 18.69
N GLU A 5 -18.60 40.00 18.60
CA GLU A 5 -17.83 41.02 17.92
C GLU A 5 -16.66 41.59 18.75
N GLU A 6 -16.71 41.51 20.09
CA GLU A 6 -15.61 41.99 20.93
C GLU A 6 -14.39 41.05 20.99
N LYS A 7 -14.55 39.79 20.59
CA LYS A 7 -13.44 38.81 20.62
C LYS A 7 -12.57 38.79 19.36
N GLN A 8 -13.01 39.44 18.28
CA GLN A 8 -12.24 39.49 17.03
C GLN A 8 -11.28 40.65 16.92
N GLN A 9 -11.42 41.67 17.72
CA GLN A 9 -10.51 42.81 17.70
C GLN A 9 -9.21 42.60 18.53
N ASP A 10 -9.22 41.70 19.46
CA ASP A 10 -8.04 41.41 20.31
C ASP A 10 -6.99 40.51 19.63
N GLY A 11 -7.32 39.93 18.47
CA GLY A 11 -6.41 39.05 17.72
C GLY A 11 -5.60 39.76 16.62
N MET A 12 -5.89 41.01 16.32
CA MET A 12 -5.20 41.75 15.25
C MET A 12 -4.24 42.86 15.76
N THR A 13 -4.17 43.10 17.04
CA THR A 13 -3.09 43.88 17.63
C THR A 13 -1.86 42.97 17.78
N GLY A 14 -1.50 42.36 16.62
CA GLY A 14 -0.40 41.42 16.60
C GLY A 14 0.90 42.11 16.87
N ALA A 15 1.66 41.49 17.62
CA ALA A 15 3.04 41.13 17.42
C ALA A 15 3.92 42.15 16.65
N GLY A 16 3.81 43.42 16.93
CA GLY A 16 4.82 44.40 16.64
C GLY A 16 5.18 45.18 17.91
N PRO A 17 6.40 45.52 18.19
CA PRO A 17 6.69 46.45 19.27
C PRO A 17 5.92 47.73 18.96
N GLU A 18 5.07 48.15 19.91
CA GLU A 18 4.47 49.48 19.85
C GLU A 18 5.60 50.49 19.73
N THR A 19 5.71 51.09 18.57
CA THR A 19 6.77 52.09 18.31
C THR A 19 6.11 53.45 18.36
N GLU A 20 6.36 54.17 19.44
CA GLU A 20 5.95 55.58 19.52
C GLU A 20 6.92 56.43 18.75
N PHE A 21 6.43 57.22 17.79
CA PHE A 21 7.20 58.21 17.06
C PHE A 21 7.11 59.55 17.74
N HIS A 22 8.25 60.21 17.93
CA HIS A 22 8.29 61.57 18.45
C HIS A 22 7.68 62.55 17.45
N THR A 23 6.78 63.41 17.93
CA THR A 23 6.20 64.50 17.17
C THR A 23 7.10 65.73 17.19
N GLU A 24 7.33 66.28 16.01
CA GLU A 24 8.01 67.56 15.82
C GLU A 24 7.01 68.65 15.45
N LEU A 25 7.48 69.91 15.32
CA LEU A 25 6.63 71.10 15.06
C LEU A 25 5.72 70.93 13.80
N PHE A 26 6.12 70.12 12.85
CA PHE A 26 5.44 69.87 11.58
C PHE A 26 5.13 68.37 11.32
N GLY A 27 5.02 67.55 12.36
CA GLY A 27 4.69 66.14 12.25
C GLY A 27 5.64 65.25 13.00
N PHE A 28 5.71 63.94 12.55
CA PHE A 28 6.62 62.97 13.16
C PHE A 28 8.05 63.17 12.70
N ASN A 29 8.99 62.76 13.53
CA ASN A 29 10.42 62.77 13.22
C ASN A 29 10.68 61.90 11.97
N ARG A 30 11.11 62.52 10.89
CA ARG A 30 11.32 61.83 9.61
C ARG A 30 12.38 60.70 9.71
N VAL A 31 13.42 60.91 10.46
CA VAL A 31 14.52 59.93 10.61
C VAL A 31 14.01 58.67 11.33
N GLU A 32 13.22 58.84 12.39
CA GLU A 32 12.62 57.72 13.12
C GLU A 32 11.65 56.91 12.27
N VAL A 33 10.80 57.60 11.48
CA VAL A 33 9.87 56.96 10.57
C VAL A 33 10.57 56.17 9.48
N LEU A 34 11.62 56.76 8.86
CA LEU A 34 12.38 56.07 7.82
C LEU A 34 13.12 54.86 8.41
N SER A 35 13.76 54.98 9.57
CA SER A 35 14.41 53.88 10.25
C SER A 35 13.44 52.73 10.61
N TYR A 36 12.25 53.08 11.04
CA TYR A 36 11.17 52.11 11.30
C TYR A 36 10.74 51.36 10.03
N ILE A 37 10.53 52.10 8.97
CA ILE A 37 10.16 51.49 7.66
C ILE A 37 11.25 50.56 7.15
N GLU A 38 12.51 50.97 7.25
CA GLU A 38 13.67 50.11 6.87
C GLU A 38 13.71 48.83 7.67
N ARG A 39 13.51 48.88 9.01
CA ARG A 39 13.46 47.69 9.86
C ARG A 39 12.33 46.75 9.52
N ILE A 40 11.12 47.29 9.28
CA ILE A 40 9.96 46.48 8.89
C ILE A 40 10.20 45.85 7.53
N SER A 41 10.71 46.61 6.57
CA SER A 41 11.02 46.13 5.23
C SER A 41 12.05 45.01 5.26
N ALA A 42 13.11 45.14 6.04
CA ALA A 42 14.12 44.11 6.22
C ALA A 42 13.54 42.85 6.89
N ALA A 43 12.74 43.01 7.95
CA ALA A 43 12.11 41.89 8.63
C ALA A 43 11.11 41.14 7.73
N ASN A 44 10.35 41.87 6.94
CA ASN A 44 9.42 41.28 5.98
C ASN A 44 10.15 40.56 4.85
N ALA A 45 11.26 41.10 4.35
CA ALA A 45 12.09 40.44 3.34
C ALA A 45 12.69 39.12 3.88
N GLU A 46 13.13 39.11 5.12
CA GLU A 46 13.64 37.90 5.78
C GLU A 46 12.54 36.84 5.95
N LYS A 47 11.35 37.24 6.40
CA LYS A 47 10.19 36.35 6.49
C LYS A 47 9.78 35.80 5.13
N ALA A 48 9.77 36.62 4.09
CA ALA A 48 9.46 36.18 2.73
C ALA A 48 10.43 35.12 2.24
N ARG A 49 11.74 35.32 2.44
CA ARG A 49 12.76 34.30 2.10
C ARG A 49 12.58 32.99 2.87
N ALA A 50 12.33 33.07 4.18
CA ALA A 50 12.09 31.87 5.00
C ALA A 50 10.83 31.09 4.53
N LEU A 51 9.78 31.80 4.12
CA LEU A 51 8.59 31.18 3.54
C LEU A 51 8.87 30.56 2.17
N GLU A 52 9.63 31.25 1.31
CA GLU A 52 10.04 30.70 0.01
C GLU A 52 10.86 29.41 0.16
N ASP A 53 11.82 29.41 1.09
CA ASP A 53 12.62 28.22 1.40
C ASP A 53 11.74 27.05 1.93
N THR A 54 10.77 27.38 2.77
CA THR A 54 9.81 26.40 3.29
C THR A 54 8.93 25.83 2.17
N ILE A 55 8.44 26.68 1.28
CA ILE A 55 7.65 26.25 0.11
C ILE A 55 8.48 25.34 -0.79
N ALA A 56 9.73 25.70 -1.07
CA ALA A 56 10.63 24.88 -1.88
C ALA A 56 10.88 23.51 -1.26
N ALA A 57 11.12 23.45 0.06
CA ALA A 57 11.28 22.21 0.80
C ALA A 57 10.01 21.34 0.73
N LEU A 58 8.85 21.91 0.99
CA LEU A 58 7.57 21.20 0.91
C LEU A 58 7.25 20.69 -0.50
N GLN A 59 7.57 21.46 -1.53
CA GLN A 59 7.41 21.02 -2.92
C GLN A 59 8.31 19.81 -3.24
N LYS A 60 9.55 19.83 -2.77
CA LYS A 60 10.48 18.70 -2.91
C LYS A 60 9.96 17.45 -2.20
N ASP A 61 9.49 17.60 -0.97
CA ASP A 61 8.91 16.49 -0.20
C ASP A 61 7.66 15.93 -0.86
N LEU A 62 6.77 16.79 -1.33
CA LEU A 62 5.58 16.39 -2.07
C LEU A 62 5.90 15.59 -3.33
N THR A 63 6.93 16.03 -4.07
CA THR A 63 7.41 15.30 -5.26
C THR A 63 7.96 13.93 -4.87
N GLY A 64 8.72 13.86 -3.77
CA GLY A 64 9.24 12.61 -3.19
C GLY A 64 8.13 11.64 -2.82
N VAL A 65 7.14 12.12 -2.08
CA VAL A 65 5.97 11.30 -1.65
C VAL A 65 5.17 10.81 -2.86
N ARG A 66 4.93 11.66 -3.86
CA ARG A 66 4.24 11.25 -5.09
C ARG A 66 5.00 10.15 -5.84
N ARG A 67 6.32 10.26 -5.92
CA ARG A 67 7.16 9.22 -6.55
C ARG A 67 7.09 7.91 -5.78
N GLN A 68 7.21 7.96 -4.46
CA GLN A 68 7.07 6.78 -3.60
C GLN A 68 5.69 6.14 -3.74
N GLY A 69 4.63 6.94 -3.75
CA GLY A 69 3.26 6.48 -3.97
C GLY A 69 3.08 5.77 -5.32
N SER A 70 3.62 6.34 -6.39
CA SER A 70 3.60 5.72 -7.72
C SER A 70 4.34 4.37 -7.74
N THR A 71 5.53 4.33 -7.15
CA THR A 71 6.32 3.08 -7.04
C THR A 71 5.58 2.01 -6.23
N LEU A 72 4.95 2.41 -5.12
CA LEU A 72 4.17 1.49 -4.29
C LEU A 72 2.95 0.96 -5.04
N ALA A 73 2.24 1.82 -5.79
CA ALA A 73 1.12 1.41 -6.62
C ALA A 73 1.53 0.39 -7.70
N GLN A 74 2.68 0.60 -8.35
CA GLN A 74 3.22 -0.36 -9.31
C GLN A 74 3.57 -1.70 -8.67
N LYS A 75 4.22 -1.69 -7.51
CA LYS A 75 4.53 -2.92 -6.76
C LYS A 75 3.27 -3.66 -6.32
N ALA A 76 2.27 -2.94 -5.83
CA ALA A 76 0.99 -3.52 -5.47
C ALA A 76 0.31 -4.21 -6.65
N LYS A 77 0.33 -3.58 -7.84
CA LYS A 77 -0.19 -4.17 -9.08
C LYS A 77 0.58 -5.44 -9.48
N GLN A 78 1.91 -5.44 -9.36
CA GLN A 78 2.73 -6.62 -9.65
C GLN A 78 2.41 -7.78 -8.70
N VAL A 79 2.30 -7.50 -7.39
CA VAL A 79 1.94 -8.51 -6.39
C VAL A 79 0.54 -9.07 -6.63
N PHE A 80 -0.41 -8.21 -6.99
CA PHE A 80 -1.76 -8.65 -7.33
C PHE A 80 -1.77 -9.59 -8.54
N ASN A 81 -1.07 -9.24 -9.61
CA ASN A 81 -0.96 -10.10 -10.81
C ASN A 81 -0.28 -11.43 -10.49
N GLU A 82 0.78 -11.42 -9.68
CA GLU A 82 1.44 -12.65 -9.25
C GLU A 82 0.51 -13.54 -8.40
N LEU A 83 -0.25 -12.92 -7.50
CA LEU A 83 -1.25 -13.63 -6.69
C LEU A 83 -2.31 -14.31 -7.57
N GLU A 84 -2.83 -13.59 -8.56
CA GLU A 84 -3.80 -14.16 -9.52
C GLU A 84 -3.19 -15.33 -10.31
N ASN A 85 -1.95 -15.21 -10.75
CA ASN A 85 -1.24 -16.27 -11.44
C ASN A 85 -1.02 -17.50 -10.54
N GLN A 86 -0.62 -17.28 -9.29
CA GLN A 86 -0.44 -18.37 -8.32
C GLN A 86 -1.75 -19.06 -7.99
N LYS A 87 -2.83 -18.29 -7.84
CA LYS A 87 -4.17 -18.84 -7.62
C LYS A 87 -4.58 -19.76 -8.77
N LYS A 88 -4.41 -19.30 -10.01
CA LYS A 88 -4.71 -20.09 -11.20
C LYS A 88 -3.90 -21.39 -11.25
N ARG A 89 -2.58 -21.30 -10.98
CA ARG A 89 -1.72 -22.51 -10.92
C ARG A 89 -2.15 -23.47 -9.83
N ALA A 90 -2.59 -22.97 -8.68
CA ALA A 90 -3.11 -23.82 -7.61
C ALA A 90 -4.42 -24.49 -8.00
N GLU A 91 -5.34 -23.78 -8.65
CA GLU A 91 -6.59 -24.34 -9.18
C GLU A 91 -6.30 -25.43 -10.23
N ASP A 92 -5.41 -25.17 -11.19
CA ASP A 92 -4.98 -26.15 -12.19
C ASP A 92 -4.36 -27.39 -11.55
N ALA A 93 -3.48 -27.22 -10.54
CA ALA A 93 -2.87 -28.34 -9.82
C ALA A 93 -3.89 -29.18 -9.04
N VAL A 94 -4.91 -28.53 -8.45
CA VAL A 94 -6.00 -29.23 -7.77
C VAL A 94 -6.83 -30.05 -8.77
N ALA A 95 -7.12 -29.48 -9.93
CA ALA A 95 -7.85 -30.17 -10.99
C ALA A 95 -7.07 -31.37 -11.54
N GLU A 96 -5.77 -31.22 -11.76
CA GLU A 96 -4.86 -32.33 -12.18
C GLU A 96 -4.78 -33.43 -11.11
N ALA A 97 -4.64 -33.05 -9.85
CA ALA A 97 -4.65 -34.02 -8.74
C ALA A 97 -5.96 -34.80 -8.65
N ALA A 98 -7.10 -34.16 -8.88
CA ALA A 98 -8.40 -34.82 -8.93
C ALA A 98 -8.51 -35.81 -10.11
N ALA A 99 -8.02 -35.43 -11.29
CA ALA A 99 -7.97 -36.30 -12.45
C ALA A 99 -7.09 -37.54 -12.21
N LEU A 100 -5.88 -37.32 -11.65
CA LEU A 100 -4.97 -38.42 -11.29
C LEU A 100 -5.58 -39.37 -10.26
N ARG A 101 -6.30 -38.86 -9.27
CA ARG A 101 -7.02 -39.72 -8.30
C ARG A 101 -8.03 -40.60 -8.99
N THR A 102 -8.80 -40.06 -9.92
CA THR A 102 -9.77 -40.85 -10.69
C THR A 102 -9.09 -41.95 -11.51
N GLU A 103 -7.92 -41.67 -12.10
CA GLU A 103 -7.13 -42.69 -12.83
C GLU A 103 -6.58 -43.77 -11.89
N VAL A 104 -6.09 -43.37 -10.71
CA VAL A 104 -5.62 -44.34 -9.69
C VAL A 104 -6.77 -45.23 -9.21
N ASP A 105 -7.95 -44.66 -8.98
CA ASP A 105 -9.12 -45.44 -8.57
C ASP A 105 -9.51 -46.47 -9.63
N LYS A 106 -9.56 -46.08 -10.92
CA LYS A 106 -9.79 -46.99 -12.05
C LYS A 106 -8.72 -48.08 -12.11
N ALA A 107 -7.45 -47.73 -11.98
CA ALA A 107 -6.37 -48.72 -12.00
C ALA A 107 -6.46 -49.73 -10.81
N ASN A 108 -6.86 -49.24 -9.64
CA ASN A 108 -7.10 -50.09 -8.48
C ASN A 108 -8.27 -51.05 -8.72
N ASP A 109 -9.37 -50.59 -9.34
CA ASP A 109 -10.50 -51.43 -9.69
C ASP A 109 -10.10 -52.52 -10.72
N GLU A 110 -9.31 -52.17 -11.73
CA GLU A 110 -8.76 -53.13 -12.71
C GLU A 110 -7.86 -54.15 -12.04
N ILE A 111 -6.98 -53.72 -11.12
CA ILE A 111 -6.12 -54.63 -10.35
C ILE A 111 -6.95 -55.56 -9.51
N ALA A 112 -8.02 -55.10 -8.87
CA ALA A 112 -8.93 -55.93 -8.09
C ALA A 112 -9.60 -56.98 -8.96
N GLU A 113 -10.07 -56.62 -10.15
CA GLU A 113 -10.66 -57.52 -11.13
C GLU A 113 -9.68 -58.58 -11.63
N VAL A 114 -8.46 -58.15 -12.00
CA VAL A 114 -7.39 -59.08 -12.44
C VAL A 114 -7.03 -60.08 -11.32
N ARG A 115 -6.89 -59.59 -10.08
CA ARG A 115 -6.64 -60.45 -8.92
C ARG A 115 -7.76 -61.50 -8.72
N SER A 116 -9.00 -61.10 -8.84
CA SER A 116 -10.15 -61.98 -8.75
C SER A 116 -10.13 -63.06 -9.84
N ARG A 117 -9.84 -62.69 -11.07
CA ARG A 117 -9.69 -63.61 -12.19
C ARG A 117 -8.51 -64.58 -11.98
N LEU A 118 -7.37 -64.03 -11.51
CA LEU A 118 -6.21 -64.88 -11.21
C LEU A 118 -6.53 -65.93 -10.15
N PHE A 119 -7.17 -65.51 -9.08
CA PHE A 119 -7.59 -66.44 -8.01
C PHE A 119 -8.52 -67.55 -8.53
N ALA A 120 -9.51 -67.18 -9.35
CA ALA A 120 -10.40 -68.15 -9.99
C ALA A 120 -9.64 -69.16 -10.87
N ARG A 121 -8.67 -68.66 -11.65
CA ARG A 121 -7.82 -69.54 -12.49
C ARG A 121 -6.91 -70.47 -11.69
N GLU A 122 -6.40 -69.98 -10.58
CA GLU A 122 -5.57 -70.79 -9.64
C GLU A 122 -6.41 -71.94 -9.06
N GLN A 123 -7.67 -71.64 -8.67
CA GLN A 123 -8.61 -72.64 -8.17
C GLN A 123 -8.95 -73.70 -9.25
N GLU A 124 -9.24 -73.23 -10.47
CA GLU A 124 -9.50 -74.08 -11.60
C GLU A 124 -8.29 -75.00 -11.92
N ASN A 125 -7.09 -74.42 -11.94
CA ASN A 125 -5.87 -75.22 -12.15
C ASN A 125 -5.62 -76.24 -11.04
N ALA A 126 -5.87 -75.89 -9.79
CA ALA A 126 -5.75 -76.84 -8.68
C ALA A 126 -6.74 -77.99 -8.80
N ALA A 127 -7.99 -77.69 -9.21
CA ALA A 127 -9.00 -78.72 -9.47
C ALA A 127 -8.60 -79.63 -10.63
N LEU A 128 -8.16 -79.07 -11.75
CA LEU A 128 -7.69 -79.84 -12.89
C LEU A 128 -6.49 -80.74 -12.59
N LYS A 129 -5.50 -80.28 -11.80
CA LYS A 129 -4.37 -81.04 -11.34
C LYS A 129 -4.81 -82.22 -10.43
N SER A 130 -5.75 -82.01 -9.55
CA SER A 130 -6.35 -83.06 -8.72
C SER A 130 -7.06 -84.09 -9.54
N ASP A 131 -7.86 -83.69 -10.53
CA ASP A 131 -8.56 -84.61 -11.41
C ASP A 131 -7.58 -85.44 -12.27
N ASN A 132 -6.55 -84.85 -12.81
CA ASN A 132 -5.50 -85.54 -13.53
C ASN A 132 -4.73 -86.58 -12.69
N ALA A 133 -4.56 -86.31 -11.40
CA ALA A 133 -3.91 -87.22 -10.50
C ALA A 133 -4.77 -88.48 -10.14
N ARG A 134 -6.10 -88.35 -10.35
CA ARG A 134 -7.05 -89.49 -10.13
C ARG A 134 -7.12 -90.45 -11.32
N LEU A 135 -6.72 -89.96 -12.49
CA LEU A 135 -6.62 -90.80 -13.66
C LEU A 135 -5.31 -91.59 -13.66
#